data_0390186f4cf9b7915f043c517cc8cc9b
#
_entry.id   0390186f4cf9b7915f043c517cc8cc9b
#
_cell.length_a   1.000
_cell.length_b   1.000
_cell.length_c   1.000
_cell.angle_alpha   90.00
_cell.angle_beta   90.00
_cell.angle_gamma   90.00
#
_symmetry.space_group_name_H-M   'P 1'
#
loop_
_entity.id
_entity.type
_entity.pdbx_description
1 polymer ?
#
loop_
_entity_poly.entity_id
_entity_poly.type
_entity_poly.pdbx_seq_one_letter_code
_entity_poly.pdbx_strand_id
1 'polypeptide(L)'
;MKISNQTVLYVVLGISLAVNAYVIGVIGYYSYKIKSIGKDTTWIEKRLDRGEEKFLSHLEGDDKALARSVIGERKPPLRAAFVDLLAARQSVITTLKTDAPDPQDLANAMTRSQEAVDRLNENFHGLLRDVTLGLSPEGRQKIGERLSRHRRDWHAER
;
A
#
# COMPACT_ATOMS: atom_id res chain seq x y z
N MET A 1 -50.40 -4.08 -15.71
CA MET A 1 -49.84 -5.37 -15.28
C MET A 1 -49.57 -5.26 -13.77
N LYS A 2 -50.34 -5.92 -12.88
CA LYS A 2 -50.10 -5.90 -11.44
C LYS A 2 -48.99 -6.91 -11.14
N ILE A 3 -47.83 -6.41 -10.77
CA ILE A 3 -46.71 -7.25 -10.29
C ILE A 3 -47.16 -7.84 -8.95
N SER A 4 -47.17 -9.18 -8.84
CA SER A 4 -47.52 -9.86 -7.60
C SER A 4 -46.51 -9.53 -6.50
N ASN A 5 -47.00 -9.28 -5.27
CA ASN A 5 -46.12 -9.07 -4.10
C ASN A 5 -45.10 -10.22 -3.91
N GLN A 6 -45.44 -11.44 -4.30
CA GLN A 6 -44.54 -12.58 -4.30
C GLN A 6 -43.38 -12.42 -5.28
N THR A 7 -43.63 -11.89 -6.48
CA THR A 7 -42.58 -11.64 -7.48
C THR A 7 -41.57 -10.61 -6.98
N VAL A 8 -42.08 -9.54 -6.34
CA VAL A 8 -41.20 -8.51 -5.74
C VAL A 8 -40.35 -9.10 -4.62
N LEU A 9 -40.94 -9.96 -3.78
CA LEU A 9 -40.22 -10.61 -2.68
C LEU A 9 -39.06 -11.50 -3.20
N TYR A 10 -39.32 -12.32 -4.25
CA TYR A 10 -38.28 -13.16 -4.84
C TYR A 10 -37.15 -12.37 -5.52
N VAL A 11 -37.48 -11.23 -6.15
CA VAL A 11 -36.48 -10.35 -6.74
C VAL A 11 -35.59 -9.72 -5.66
N VAL A 12 -36.18 -9.22 -4.59
CA VAL A 12 -35.44 -8.63 -3.46
C VAL A 12 -34.56 -9.68 -2.78
N LEU A 13 -35.08 -10.90 -2.57
CA LEU A 13 -34.33 -12.00 -1.99
C LEU A 13 -33.14 -12.42 -2.89
N GLY A 14 -33.37 -12.49 -4.21
CA GLY A 14 -32.33 -12.81 -5.19
C GLY A 14 -31.20 -11.76 -5.21
N ILE A 15 -31.55 -10.48 -5.18
CA ILE A 15 -30.58 -9.38 -5.12
C ILE A 15 -29.78 -9.45 -3.80
N SER A 16 -30.48 -9.66 -2.67
CA SER A 16 -29.81 -9.78 -1.35
C SER A 16 -28.83 -10.96 -1.32
N LEU A 17 -29.20 -12.11 -1.87
CA LEU A 17 -28.32 -13.28 -1.98
C LEU A 17 -27.10 -13.03 -2.88
N ALA A 18 -27.31 -12.36 -4.01
CA ALA A 18 -26.22 -12.01 -4.92
C ALA A 18 -25.21 -11.03 -4.28
N VAL A 19 -25.71 -10.01 -3.56
CA VAL A 19 -24.87 -9.07 -2.83
C VAL A 19 -24.09 -9.76 -1.73
N ASN A 20 -24.73 -10.63 -0.93
CA ASN A 20 -24.04 -11.40 0.11
C ASN A 20 -22.98 -12.34 -0.46
N ALA A 21 -23.28 -13.05 -1.55
CA ALA A 21 -22.32 -13.93 -2.23
C ALA A 21 -21.13 -13.13 -2.80
N TYR A 22 -21.38 -11.95 -3.36
CA TYR A 22 -20.33 -11.04 -3.82
C TYR A 22 -19.42 -10.57 -2.67
N VAL A 23 -20.01 -10.12 -1.57
CA VAL A 23 -19.25 -9.68 -0.38
C VAL A 23 -18.41 -10.82 0.19
N ILE A 24 -18.98 -12.03 0.33
CA ILE A 24 -18.25 -13.22 0.80
C ILE A 24 -17.14 -13.58 -0.19
N GLY A 25 -17.39 -13.53 -1.50
CA GLY A 25 -16.39 -13.79 -2.54
C GLY A 25 -15.24 -12.78 -2.49
N VAL A 26 -15.55 -11.50 -2.34
CA VAL A 26 -14.55 -10.42 -2.21
C VAL A 26 -13.73 -10.60 -0.94
N ILE A 27 -14.37 -10.82 0.20
CA ILE A 27 -13.69 -11.04 1.49
C ILE A 27 -12.84 -12.32 1.43
N GLY A 28 -13.37 -13.39 0.86
CA GLY A 28 -12.65 -14.67 0.68
C GLY A 28 -11.42 -14.51 -0.23
N TYR A 29 -11.58 -13.83 -1.37
CA TYR A 29 -10.48 -13.53 -2.29
C TYR A 29 -9.39 -12.68 -1.64
N TYR A 30 -9.77 -11.60 -0.94
CA TYR A 30 -8.80 -10.76 -0.23
C TYR A 30 -8.13 -11.51 0.93
N SER A 31 -8.87 -12.33 1.68
CA SER A 31 -8.31 -13.16 2.77
C SER A 31 -7.33 -14.21 2.24
N TYR A 32 -7.64 -14.85 1.10
CA TYR A 32 -6.73 -15.79 0.43
C TYR A 32 -5.47 -15.08 -0.08
N LYS A 33 -5.64 -13.93 -0.73
CA LYS A 33 -4.55 -13.11 -1.24
C LYS A 33 -3.64 -12.58 -0.12
N ILE A 34 -4.21 -12.18 1.02
CA ILE A 34 -3.45 -11.74 2.19
C ILE A 34 -2.66 -12.90 2.83
N LYS A 35 -3.22 -14.12 2.89
CA LYS A 35 -2.47 -15.31 3.35
C LYS A 35 -1.30 -15.67 2.43
N SER A 36 -1.41 -15.40 1.14
CA SER A 36 -0.32 -15.63 0.18
C SER A 36 0.75 -14.52 0.23
N ILE A 37 0.39 -13.29 0.59
CA ILE A 37 1.29 -12.15 0.72
C ILE A 37 2.36 -12.39 1.80
N GLY A 38 2.04 -13.09 2.90
CA GLY A 38 3.01 -13.41 3.95
C GLY A 38 4.08 -14.44 3.56
N LYS A 39 3.92 -15.16 2.43
CA LYS A 39 4.87 -16.17 1.94
C LYS A 39 5.65 -15.73 0.69
N ASP A 40 5.12 -14.81 -0.09
CA ASP A 40 5.74 -14.33 -1.32
C ASP A 40 5.91 -12.82 -1.28
N THR A 41 7.13 -12.35 -1.01
CA THR A 41 7.50 -10.93 -0.98
C THR A 41 8.01 -10.42 -2.33
N THR A 42 8.02 -11.25 -3.38
CA THR A 42 8.54 -10.88 -4.71
C THR A 42 7.78 -9.74 -5.36
N TRP A 43 6.48 -9.58 -5.02
CA TRP A 43 5.68 -8.46 -5.49
C TRP A 43 6.16 -7.11 -4.92
N ILE A 44 6.73 -7.10 -3.69
CA ILE A 44 7.32 -5.89 -3.07
C ILE A 44 8.54 -5.48 -3.90
N GLU A 45 9.42 -6.42 -4.22
CA GLU A 45 10.59 -6.18 -5.06
C GLU A 45 10.18 -5.60 -6.40
N LYS A 46 9.25 -6.26 -7.11
CA LYS A 46 8.73 -5.77 -8.39
C LYS A 46 8.09 -4.37 -8.30
N ARG A 47 7.51 -4.03 -7.16
CA ARG A 47 6.93 -2.70 -6.95
C ARG A 47 7.99 -1.64 -6.68
N LEU A 48 9.02 -1.99 -5.89
CA LEU A 48 10.16 -1.12 -5.64
C LEU A 48 10.96 -0.90 -6.92
N ASP A 49 11.23 -1.95 -7.71
CA ASP A 49 11.93 -1.86 -9.00
C ASP A 49 11.19 -0.94 -9.97
N ARG A 50 9.89 -1.12 -10.13
CA ARG A 50 9.08 -0.24 -10.97
C ARG A 50 9.05 1.22 -10.48
N GLY A 51 9.05 1.42 -9.16
CA GLY A 51 9.17 2.73 -8.54
C GLY A 51 10.51 3.39 -8.84
N GLU A 52 11.59 2.63 -8.71
CA GLU A 52 12.96 3.05 -9.04
C GLU A 52 13.07 3.42 -10.52
N GLU A 53 12.68 2.54 -11.44
CA GLU A 53 12.71 2.82 -12.89
C GLU A 53 11.93 4.08 -13.24
N LYS A 54 10.72 4.22 -12.69
CA LYS A 54 9.88 5.40 -12.91
C LYS A 54 10.49 6.67 -12.33
N PHE A 55 11.21 6.60 -11.22
CA PHE A 55 11.93 7.73 -10.64
C PHE A 55 13.14 8.10 -11.51
N LEU A 56 13.97 7.12 -11.85
CA LEU A 56 15.19 7.30 -12.65
C LEU A 56 14.91 7.73 -14.10
N SER A 57 13.73 7.46 -14.65
CA SER A 57 13.35 7.89 -16.00
C SER A 57 13.25 9.41 -16.18
N HIS A 58 13.27 10.17 -15.08
CA HIS A 58 13.18 11.63 -15.07
C HIS A 58 14.53 12.32 -14.85
N LEU A 59 15.56 11.53 -14.59
CA LEU A 59 16.91 11.99 -14.33
C LEU A 59 17.84 11.54 -15.45
N GLU A 60 18.89 12.31 -15.71
CA GLU A 60 19.89 12.07 -16.74
C GLU A 60 21.29 12.20 -16.17
N GLY A 61 22.28 11.70 -16.89
CA GLY A 61 23.70 11.85 -16.57
C GLY A 61 24.05 11.44 -15.14
N ASP A 62 24.81 12.31 -14.48
CA ASP A 62 25.34 12.08 -13.11
C ASP A 62 24.23 12.01 -12.06
N ASP A 63 23.17 12.81 -12.20
CA ASP A 63 22.02 12.78 -11.31
C ASP A 63 21.34 11.40 -11.31
N LYS A 64 21.22 10.78 -12.48
CA LYS A 64 20.66 9.42 -12.60
C LYS A 64 21.56 8.36 -11.98
N ALA A 65 22.87 8.48 -12.18
CA ALA A 65 23.84 7.55 -11.61
C ALA A 65 23.86 7.63 -10.07
N LEU A 66 23.90 8.85 -9.54
CA LEU A 66 23.82 9.12 -8.11
C LEU A 66 22.52 8.57 -7.49
N ALA A 67 21.37 8.93 -8.08
CA ALA A 67 20.08 8.47 -7.57
C ALA A 67 19.98 6.94 -7.56
N ARG A 68 20.50 6.25 -8.59
CA ARG A 68 20.54 4.79 -8.65
C ARG A 68 21.40 4.19 -7.52
N SER A 69 22.56 4.78 -7.21
CA SER A 69 23.43 4.33 -6.13
C SER A 69 22.70 4.46 -4.77
N VAL A 70 22.17 5.64 -4.48
CA VAL A 70 21.44 5.90 -3.22
C VAL A 70 20.21 5.01 -3.06
N ILE A 71 19.43 4.82 -4.13
CA ILE A 71 18.28 3.92 -4.10
C ILE A 71 18.72 2.48 -3.85
N GLY A 72 19.79 2.03 -4.50
CA GLY A 72 20.33 0.70 -4.30
C GLY A 72 20.74 0.41 -2.83
N GLU A 73 21.37 1.39 -2.18
CA GLU A 73 21.76 1.29 -0.76
C GLU A 73 20.56 1.32 0.19
N ARG A 74 19.53 2.10 -0.13
CA ARG A 74 18.33 2.30 0.71
C ARG A 74 17.21 1.30 0.45
N LYS A 75 17.26 0.55 -0.65
CA LYS A 75 16.22 -0.41 -1.03
C LYS A 75 16.06 -1.57 -0.05
N PRO A 76 17.15 -2.21 0.49
CA PRO A 76 17.01 -3.28 1.47
C PRO A 76 16.29 -2.86 2.76
N PRO A 77 16.67 -1.77 3.47
CA PRO A 77 15.97 -1.34 4.67
C PRO A 77 14.52 -0.89 4.37
N LEU A 78 14.26 -0.27 3.22
CA LEU A 78 12.90 0.10 2.81
C LEU A 78 12.04 -1.15 2.58
N ARG A 79 12.59 -2.18 1.95
CA ARG A 79 11.92 -3.48 1.77
C ARG A 79 11.61 -4.14 3.11
N ALA A 80 12.57 -4.17 4.04
CA ALA A 80 12.38 -4.72 5.37
C ALA A 80 11.23 -4.01 6.12
N ALA A 81 11.22 -2.67 6.12
CA ALA A 81 10.16 -1.89 6.74
C ALA A 81 8.77 -2.15 6.10
N PHE A 82 8.71 -2.40 4.80
CA PHE A 82 7.47 -2.81 4.11
C PHE A 82 6.97 -4.17 4.59
N VAL A 83 7.85 -5.15 4.71
CA VAL A 83 7.53 -6.50 5.20
C VAL A 83 7.01 -6.42 6.65
N ASP A 84 7.70 -5.65 7.51
CA ASP A 84 7.31 -5.44 8.89
C ASP A 84 5.91 -4.81 9.01
N LEU A 85 5.61 -3.80 8.17
CA LEU A 85 4.29 -3.19 8.13
C LEU A 85 3.20 -4.20 7.75
N LEU A 86 3.46 -5.06 6.76
CA LEU A 86 2.49 -6.08 6.37
C LEU A 86 2.26 -7.10 7.48
N ALA A 87 3.32 -7.54 8.17
CA ALA A 87 3.24 -8.45 9.30
C ALA A 87 2.46 -7.82 10.47
N ALA A 88 2.73 -6.56 10.81
CA ALA A 88 2.04 -5.84 11.87
C ALA A 88 0.54 -5.66 11.55
N ARG A 89 0.19 -5.30 10.32
CA ARG A 89 -1.22 -5.21 9.86
C ARG A 89 -1.92 -6.57 9.91
N GLN A 90 -1.22 -7.64 9.52
CA GLN A 90 -1.77 -8.99 9.61
C GLN A 90 -2.06 -9.38 11.07
N SER A 91 -1.20 -8.98 12.02
CA SER A 91 -1.43 -9.18 13.46
C SER A 91 -2.73 -8.51 13.93
N VAL A 92 -2.96 -7.25 13.55
CA VAL A 92 -4.23 -6.55 13.86
C VAL A 92 -5.43 -7.31 13.29
N ILE A 93 -5.37 -7.71 12.02
CA ILE A 93 -6.46 -8.46 11.37
C ILE A 93 -6.72 -9.79 12.08
N THR A 94 -5.67 -10.48 12.52
CA THR A 94 -5.79 -11.76 13.23
C THR A 94 -6.45 -11.56 14.59
N THR A 95 -6.03 -10.55 15.36
CA THR A 95 -6.64 -10.21 16.64
C THR A 95 -8.12 -9.84 16.50
N LEU A 96 -8.47 -9.04 15.47
CA LEU A 96 -9.87 -8.67 15.21
C LEU A 96 -10.77 -9.85 14.81
N LYS A 97 -10.19 -10.96 14.33
CA LYS A 97 -10.94 -12.16 13.91
C LYS A 97 -11.15 -13.18 15.04
N THR A 98 -10.63 -12.93 16.24
CA THR A 98 -10.94 -13.78 17.40
C THR A 98 -12.37 -13.49 17.88
N ASP A 99 -13.07 -14.52 18.37
CA ASP A 99 -14.48 -14.38 18.82
C ASP A 99 -14.64 -13.39 19.98
N ALA A 100 -13.61 -13.28 20.84
CA ALA A 100 -13.54 -12.32 21.94
C ALA A 100 -12.12 -11.74 22.01
N PRO A 101 -11.81 -10.69 21.24
CA PRO A 101 -10.48 -10.10 21.26
C PRO A 101 -10.22 -9.42 22.61
N ASP A 102 -9.07 -9.74 23.22
CA ASP A 102 -8.61 -9.01 24.40
C ASP A 102 -8.31 -7.56 24.01
N PRO A 103 -8.88 -6.56 24.71
CA PRO A 103 -8.64 -5.16 24.43
C PRO A 103 -7.15 -4.76 24.47
N GLN A 104 -6.37 -5.37 25.36
CA GLN A 104 -4.94 -5.10 25.48
C GLN A 104 -4.17 -5.68 24.29
N ASP A 105 -4.52 -6.89 23.83
CA ASP A 105 -3.90 -7.50 22.66
C ASP A 105 -4.18 -6.69 21.40
N LEU A 106 -5.40 -6.19 21.24
CA LEU A 106 -5.77 -5.32 20.15
C LEU A 106 -4.98 -3.99 20.19
N ALA A 107 -4.92 -3.35 21.34
CA ALA A 107 -4.15 -2.12 21.54
C ALA A 107 -2.67 -2.33 21.20
N ASN A 108 -2.07 -3.42 21.68
CA ASN A 108 -0.68 -3.78 21.39
C ASN A 108 -0.45 -4.04 19.88
N ALA A 109 -1.39 -4.71 19.22
CA ALA A 109 -1.30 -4.95 17.76
C ALA A 109 -1.39 -3.64 16.97
N MET A 110 -2.28 -2.73 17.36
CA MET A 110 -2.43 -1.41 16.73
C MET A 110 -1.18 -0.54 16.93
N THR A 111 -0.60 -0.53 18.14
CA THR A 111 0.66 0.17 18.44
C THR A 111 1.79 -0.33 17.55
N ARG A 112 1.99 -1.66 17.47
CA ARG A 112 3.00 -2.25 16.57
C ARG A 112 2.78 -1.87 15.09
N SER A 113 1.51 -1.79 14.66
CA SER A 113 1.18 -1.37 13.29
C SER A 113 1.54 0.09 13.05
N GLN A 114 1.30 0.98 14.02
CA GLN A 114 1.69 2.38 13.95
C GLN A 114 3.21 2.55 13.88
N GLU A 115 3.95 1.89 14.78
CA GLU A 115 5.41 1.91 14.77
C GLU A 115 6.00 1.40 13.44
N ALA A 116 5.37 0.39 12.83
CA ALA A 116 5.81 -0.09 11.52
C ALA A 116 5.56 0.92 10.40
N VAL A 117 4.45 1.68 10.46
CA VAL A 117 4.19 2.82 9.54
C VAL A 117 5.27 3.90 9.72
N ASP A 118 5.59 4.24 10.95
CA ASP A 118 6.58 5.29 11.25
C ASP A 118 7.97 4.88 10.73
N ARG A 119 8.40 3.64 10.98
CA ARG A 119 9.67 3.11 10.41
C ARG A 119 9.69 3.14 8.88
N LEU A 120 8.58 2.79 8.22
CA LEU A 120 8.49 2.88 6.77
C LEU A 120 8.62 4.32 6.27
N ASN A 121 7.94 5.26 6.93
CA ASN A 121 8.00 6.69 6.61
C ASN A 121 9.41 7.25 6.81
N GLU A 122 10.08 6.91 7.91
CA GLU A 122 11.48 7.31 8.17
C GLU A 122 12.43 6.82 7.08
N ASN A 123 12.32 5.55 6.68
CA ASN A 123 13.16 4.99 5.60
C ASN A 123 12.88 5.70 4.26
N PHE A 124 11.61 5.98 3.96
CA PHE A 124 11.22 6.66 2.73
C PHE A 124 11.69 8.12 2.72
N HIS A 125 11.49 8.86 3.82
CA HIS A 125 11.98 10.23 3.96
C HIS A 125 13.50 10.31 3.92
N GLY A 126 14.19 9.35 4.56
CA GLY A 126 15.63 9.22 4.48
C GLY A 126 16.12 9.04 3.04
N LEU A 127 15.48 8.13 2.28
CA LEU A 127 15.77 7.94 0.86
C LEU A 127 15.59 9.23 0.06
N LEU A 128 14.43 9.90 0.20
CA LEU A 128 14.15 11.15 -0.52
C LEU A 128 15.15 12.24 -0.19
N ARG A 129 15.50 12.40 1.10
CA ARG A 129 16.49 13.38 1.55
C ARG A 129 17.84 13.11 0.91
N ASP A 130 18.34 11.88 1.02
CA ASP A 130 19.68 11.53 0.57
C ASP A 130 19.82 11.66 -0.96
N VAL A 131 18.79 11.25 -1.72
CA VAL A 131 18.74 11.51 -3.16
C VAL A 131 18.71 13.03 -3.44
N THR A 132 17.81 13.77 -2.82
CA THR A 132 17.61 15.21 -3.11
C THR A 132 18.87 16.03 -2.79
N LEU A 133 19.58 15.72 -1.72
CA LEU A 133 20.79 16.44 -1.33
C LEU A 133 21.95 16.19 -2.32
N GLY A 134 21.98 15.05 -2.98
CA GLY A 134 23.02 14.72 -3.94
C GLY A 134 22.73 15.20 -5.37
N LEU A 135 21.47 15.50 -5.72
CA LEU A 135 21.11 15.95 -7.07
C LEU A 135 21.61 17.38 -7.38
N SER A 136 21.86 17.63 -8.67
CA SER A 136 22.06 18.99 -9.19
C SER A 136 20.84 19.89 -8.96
N PRO A 137 20.97 21.22 -9.05
CA PRO A 137 19.82 22.13 -8.98
C PRO A 137 18.71 21.79 -10.00
N GLU A 138 19.09 21.43 -11.21
CA GLU A 138 18.17 21.03 -12.29
C GLU A 138 17.46 19.72 -11.97
N GLY A 139 18.18 18.73 -11.45
CA GLY A 139 17.62 17.45 -11.02
C GLY A 139 16.59 17.64 -9.90
N ARG A 140 16.90 18.48 -8.90
CA ARG A 140 15.96 18.83 -7.82
C ARG A 140 14.70 19.51 -8.33
N GLN A 141 14.84 20.43 -9.28
CA GLN A 141 13.69 21.11 -9.90
C GLN A 141 12.78 20.10 -10.63
N LYS A 142 13.34 19.21 -11.45
CA LYS A 142 12.58 18.17 -12.16
C LYS A 142 11.77 17.30 -11.20
N ILE A 143 12.36 16.89 -10.08
CA ILE A 143 11.65 16.10 -9.04
C ILE A 143 10.55 16.91 -8.36
N GLY A 144 10.84 18.18 -7.98
CA GLY A 144 9.86 19.07 -7.34
C GLY A 144 8.62 19.34 -8.21
N GLU A 145 8.82 19.60 -9.50
CA GLU A 145 7.73 19.80 -10.46
C GLU A 145 6.85 18.57 -10.62
N ARG A 146 7.46 17.37 -10.57
CA ARG A 146 6.71 16.12 -10.66
C ARG A 146 5.84 15.89 -9.42
N LEU A 147 6.39 16.06 -8.23
CA LEU A 147 5.64 15.92 -6.99
C LEU A 147 4.45 16.89 -6.94
N SER A 148 4.64 18.12 -7.46
CA SER A 148 3.58 19.13 -7.53
C SER A 148 2.49 18.79 -8.55
N ARG A 149 2.82 18.13 -9.67
CA ARG A 149 1.83 17.67 -10.67
C ARG A 149 0.95 16.55 -10.10
N HIS A 150 1.54 15.57 -9.48
CA HIS A 150 0.80 14.45 -8.88
C HIS A 150 -0.22 14.90 -7.82
N ARG A 151 0.09 15.96 -7.07
CA ARG A 151 -0.85 16.56 -6.10
C ARG A 151 -2.03 17.25 -6.77
N ARG A 152 -1.86 17.85 -7.96
CA ARG A 152 -2.94 18.53 -8.70
C ARG A 152 -3.94 17.54 -9.28
N ASP A 153 -3.46 16.43 -9.82
CA ASP A 153 -4.32 15.37 -10.40
C ASP A 153 -5.24 14.78 -9.32
N TRP A 154 -4.74 14.61 -8.10
CA TRP A 154 -5.54 14.10 -6.96
C TRP A 154 -6.67 15.04 -6.51
N HIS A 155 -6.54 16.35 -6.73
CA HIS A 155 -7.58 17.33 -6.40
C HIS A 155 -8.56 17.58 -7.55
N ALA A 156 -8.21 17.19 -8.77
CA ALA A 156 -9.08 17.34 -9.94
C ALA A 156 -10.10 16.17 -10.08
N GLU A 157 -9.86 15.04 -9.41
CA GLU A 157 -10.75 13.86 -9.44
C GLU A 157 -11.78 13.82 -8.28
N ARG A 158 -11.89 14.91 -7.50
CA ARG A 158 -12.93 15.08 -6.45
C ARG A 158 -13.92 16.15 -6.83
#